data_0476b993ccf6579864f0cae533ee800f
#
_entry.id   0476b993ccf6579864f0cae533ee800f
#
_cell.length_a   1.000
_cell.length_b   1.000
_cell.length_c   1.000
_cell.angle_alpha   90.00
_cell.angle_beta   90.00
_cell.angle_gamma   90.00
#
_symmetry.space_group_name_H-M   'P 1'
#
loop_
_entity.id
_entity.type
_entity.pdbx_description
1 polymer ?
#
loop_
_entity_poly.entity_id
_entity_poly.type
_entity_poly.pdbx_seq_one_letter_code
_entity_poly.pdbx_strand_id
1 'polypeptide(L)'
;MTRVLLAEDEPLLREILVEGLVDEGFEVQAAVDGLEALVLYRAQRPFDALLLDEEMPGLTGRQLLRLLRGEGDRVAAVIFSGNLVLEAGEQAGLGIGPVLRKPVSMRELCAALHAAIAAAKRPPGP
;
A
#
# COMPACT_ATOMS: atom_id res chain seq x y z
N MET A 1 -5.84 -8.43 -14.66
CA MET A 1 -6.08 -8.60 -13.22
C MET A 1 -5.31 -7.55 -12.44
N THR A 2 -5.92 -6.98 -11.43
CA THR A 2 -5.27 -5.93 -10.63
C THR A 2 -4.22 -6.53 -9.73
N ARG A 3 -2.97 -6.08 -9.85
CA ARG A 3 -1.83 -6.59 -9.08
C ARG A 3 -1.53 -5.69 -7.89
N VAL A 4 -1.49 -6.28 -6.71
CA VAL A 4 -1.21 -5.57 -5.46
C VAL A 4 0.01 -6.19 -4.79
N LEU A 5 0.93 -5.34 -4.33
CA LEU A 5 2.03 -5.76 -3.47
C LEU A 5 1.65 -5.42 -2.03
N LEU A 6 1.55 -6.45 -1.20
CA LEU A 6 1.21 -6.31 0.21
C LEU A 6 2.49 -6.43 1.05
N ALA A 7 2.71 -5.49 1.94
CA ALA A 7 3.78 -5.58 2.93
C ALA A 7 3.18 -5.67 4.33
N GLU A 8 3.39 -6.78 5.01
CA GLU A 8 2.88 -7.06 6.35
C GLU A 8 3.81 -8.05 7.05
N ASP A 9 4.34 -7.67 8.21
CA ASP A 9 5.31 -8.49 8.91
C ASP A 9 4.69 -9.56 9.82
N GLU A 10 3.44 -9.40 10.23
CA GLU A 10 2.78 -10.37 11.09
C GLU A 10 2.23 -11.51 10.21
N PRO A 11 2.74 -12.77 10.37
CA PRO A 11 2.42 -13.84 9.42
C PRO A 11 0.94 -14.18 9.31
N LEU A 12 0.24 -14.21 10.43
CA LEU A 12 -1.18 -14.59 10.41
C LEU A 12 -2.03 -13.52 9.72
N LEU A 13 -1.77 -12.26 10.03
CA LEU A 13 -2.49 -11.16 9.40
C LEU A 13 -2.17 -11.11 7.90
N ARG A 14 -0.91 -11.32 7.54
CA ARG A 14 -0.51 -11.36 6.13
C ARG A 14 -1.28 -12.44 5.37
N GLU A 15 -1.39 -13.63 5.94
CA GLU A 15 -2.13 -14.73 5.31
C GLU A 15 -3.61 -14.39 5.14
N ILE A 16 -4.23 -13.83 6.18
CA ILE A 16 -5.63 -13.42 6.13
C ILE A 16 -5.86 -12.37 5.04
N LEU A 17 -4.97 -11.38 4.96
CA LEU A 17 -5.11 -10.33 3.96
C LEU A 17 -4.93 -10.86 2.54
N VAL A 18 -3.94 -11.75 2.33
CA VAL A 18 -3.74 -12.37 1.01
C VAL A 18 -4.99 -13.12 0.58
N GLU A 19 -5.52 -13.98 1.45
CA GLU A 19 -6.71 -14.76 1.13
C GLU A 19 -7.91 -13.87 0.80
N GLY A 20 -8.13 -12.84 1.62
CA GLY A 20 -9.25 -11.93 1.40
C GLY A 20 -9.13 -11.15 0.10
N LEU A 21 -7.94 -10.66 -0.20
CA LEU A 21 -7.72 -9.90 -1.44
C LEU A 21 -7.83 -10.79 -2.68
N VAL A 22 -7.31 -12.01 -2.61
CA VAL A 22 -7.46 -12.96 -3.72
C VAL A 22 -8.93 -13.28 -3.96
N ASP A 23 -9.69 -13.49 -2.90
CA ASP A 23 -11.14 -13.74 -3.01
C ASP A 23 -11.88 -12.56 -3.65
N GLU A 24 -11.37 -11.34 -3.47
CA GLU A 24 -11.95 -10.14 -4.07
C GLU A 24 -11.47 -9.88 -5.51
N GLY A 25 -10.66 -10.78 -6.05
CA GLY A 25 -10.23 -10.71 -7.44
C GLY A 25 -8.87 -10.07 -7.70
N PHE A 26 -8.11 -9.75 -6.65
CA PHE A 26 -6.75 -9.21 -6.83
C PHE A 26 -5.73 -10.32 -7.04
N GLU A 27 -4.70 -10.01 -7.82
CA GLU A 27 -3.48 -10.81 -7.84
C GLU A 27 -2.55 -10.20 -6.80
N VAL A 28 -2.10 -11.00 -5.83
CA VAL A 28 -1.37 -10.49 -4.67
C VAL A 28 0.02 -11.09 -4.59
N GLN A 29 1.03 -10.22 -4.47
CA GLN A 29 2.37 -10.60 -4.09
C GLN A 29 2.58 -10.10 -2.66
N ALA A 30 2.99 -10.97 -1.75
CA ALA A 30 3.19 -10.59 -0.36
C ALA A 30 4.66 -10.47 -0.01
N ALA A 31 4.98 -9.48 0.80
CA ALA A 31 6.30 -9.26 1.37
C ALA A 31 6.22 -9.29 2.89
N VAL A 32 7.27 -9.76 3.54
CA VAL A 32 7.30 -9.95 4.99
C VAL A 32 7.66 -8.67 5.76
N ASP A 33 8.23 -7.69 5.06
CA ASP A 33 8.57 -6.38 5.64
C ASP A 33 8.76 -5.35 4.54
N GLY A 34 9.10 -4.12 4.93
CA GLY A 34 9.24 -3.03 3.98
C GLY A 34 10.43 -3.18 3.05
N LEU A 35 11.53 -3.73 3.54
CA LEU A 35 12.72 -3.93 2.72
C LEU A 35 12.46 -4.98 1.63
N GLU A 36 11.85 -6.11 1.99
CA GLU A 36 11.49 -7.13 1.01
C GLU A 36 10.48 -6.56 0.00
N ALA A 37 9.53 -5.76 0.48
CA ALA A 37 8.56 -5.12 -0.41
C ALA A 37 9.26 -4.23 -1.44
N LEU A 38 10.25 -3.45 -1.02
CA LEU A 38 10.99 -2.59 -1.93
C LEU A 38 11.74 -3.42 -2.97
N VAL A 39 12.40 -4.50 -2.54
CA VAL A 39 13.13 -5.39 -3.46
C VAL A 39 12.18 -6.03 -4.46
N LEU A 40 11.05 -6.57 -3.98
CA LEU A 40 10.06 -7.21 -4.86
C LEU A 40 9.44 -6.19 -5.83
N TYR A 41 9.13 -5.00 -5.34
CA TYR A 41 8.57 -3.95 -6.19
C TYR A 41 9.49 -3.63 -7.36
N ARG A 42 10.76 -3.38 -7.06
CA ARG A 42 11.75 -3.04 -8.09
C ARG A 42 12.00 -4.17 -9.06
N ALA A 43 11.95 -5.42 -8.59
CA ALA A 43 12.22 -6.59 -9.42
C ALA A 43 11.02 -7.00 -10.28
N GLN A 44 9.81 -6.79 -9.80
CA GLN A 44 8.60 -7.36 -10.42
C GLN A 44 7.57 -6.35 -10.89
N ARG A 45 7.85 -5.04 -10.78
CA ARG A 45 6.91 -4.04 -11.29
C ARG A 45 6.64 -4.23 -12.78
N PRO A 46 5.45 -3.86 -13.29
CA PRO A 46 4.52 -2.93 -12.65
C PRO A 46 3.55 -3.62 -11.69
N PHE A 47 3.17 -2.87 -10.65
CA PHE A 47 2.05 -3.19 -9.77
C PHE A 47 1.01 -2.09 -9.91
N ASP A 48 -0.26 -2.43 -9.72
CA ASP A 48 -1.33 -1.44 -9.78
C ASP A 48 -1.41 -0.65 -8.48
N ALA A 49 -1.08 -1.28 -7.36
CA ALA A 49 -1.10 -0.61 -6.06
C ALA A 49 -0.20 -1.31 -5.05
N LEU A 50 0.20 -0.55 -4.04
CA LEU A 50 0.87 -1.05 -2.84
C LEU A 50 -0.09 -0.99 -1.67
N LEU A 51 -0.11 -2.03 -0.84
CA LEU A 51 -0.84 -2.04 0.42
C LEU A 51 0.19 -2.26 1.52
N LEU A 52 0.44 -1.23 2.32
CA LEU A 52 1.59 -1.17 3.21
C LEU A 52 1.17 -1.01 4.67
N ASP A 53 1.62 -1.93 5.51
CA ASP A 53 1.54 -1.73 6.96
C ASP A 53 2.58 -0.69 7.38
N GLU A 54 2.21 0.21 8.25
CA GLU A 54 3.15 1.18 8.79
C GLU A 54 4.05 0.56 9.87
N GLU A 55 3.48 -0.34 10.69
CA GLU A 55 4.22 -0.94 11.80
C GLU A 55 5.03 -2.15 11.35
N MET A 56 6.14 -1.89 10.68
CA MET A 56 7.10 -2.93 10.27
C MET A 56 8.50 -2.54 10.75
N PRO A 57 9.30 -3.52 11.19
CA PRO A 57 10.68 -3.21 11.58
C PRO A 57 11.51 -2.78 10.37
N GLY A 58 12.49 -1.93 10.61
CA GLY A 58 13.37 -1.42 9.56
C GLY A 58 12.70 -0.34 8.75
N LEU A 59 12.18 -0.69 7.58
CA LEU A 59 11.55 0.25 6.68
C LEU A 59 10.03 0.24 6.89
N THR A 60 9.48 1.35 7.38
CA THR A 60 8.02 1.47 7.55
C THR A 60 7.34 1.71 6.20
N GLY A 61 6.01 1.52 6.17
CA GLY A 61 5.24 1.79 4.95
C GLY A 61 5.43 3.22 4.45
N ARG A 62 5.38 4.17 5.37
CA ARG A 62 5.59 5.59 5.04
C ARG A 62 6.99 5.85 4.48
N GLN A 63 8.01 5.26 5.10
CA GLN A 63 9.39 5.44 4.64
C GLN A 63 9.60 4.84 3.25
N LEU A 64 9.06 3.66 3.01
CA LEU A 64 9.13 3.03 1.68
C LEU A 64 8.48 3.91 0.63
N LEU A 65 7.31 4.44 0.93
CA LEU A 65 6.58 5.27 -0.03
C LEU A 65 7.32 6.59 -0.29
N ARG A 66 7.94 7.18 0.73
CA ARG A 66 8.78 8.38 0.54
C ARG A 66 9.93 8.12 -0.41
N LEU A 67 10.57 6.96 -0.29
CA LEU A 67 11.65 6.59 -1.21
C LEU A 67 11.14 6.55 -2.66
N LEU A 68 10.03 5.88 -2.89
CA LEU A 68 9.48 5.77 -4.24
C LEU A 68 9.05 7.14 -4.79
N ARG A 69 8.41 7.97 -3.98
CA ARG A 69 8.01 9.32 -4.41
C ARG A 69 9.22 10.19 -4.73
N GLY A 70 10.29 10.05 -3.96
CA GLY A 70 11.55 10.75 -4.22
C GLY A 70 12.19 10.36 -5.54
N GLU A 71 11.92 9.15 -6.01
CA GLU A 71 12.38 8.65 -7.32
C GLU A 71 11.43 9.02 -8.45
N GLY A 72 10.36 9.76 -8.17
CA GLY A 72 9.36 10.11 -9.17
C GLY A 72 8.31 9.04 -9.43
N ASP A 73 8.32 7.95 -8.67
CA ASP A 73 7.36 6.87 -8.84
C ASP A 73 6.06 7.21 -8.13
N ARG A 74 4.96 7.24 -8.89
CA ARG A 74 3.63 7.65 -8.40
C ARG A 74 2.67 6.48 -8.28
N VAL A 75 3.17 5.27 -8.05
CA VAL A 75 2.32 4.08 -7.90
C VAL A 75 1.27 4.30 -6.82
N ALA A 76 0.04 3.84 -7.07
CA ALA A 76 -1.04 3.93 -6.10
C ALA A 76 -0.65 3.20 -4.81
N ALA A 77 -1.00 3.76 -3.67
CA ALA A 77 -0.66 3.16 -2.39
C ALA A 77 -1.71 3.42 -1.33
N VAL A 78 -1.87 2.45 -0.45
CA VAL A 78 -2.71 2.54 0.75
C VAL A 78 -1.83 2.14 1.93
N ILE A 79 -1.84 2.95 2.98
CA ILE A 79 -1.15 2.65 4.24
C ILE A 79 -2.19 2.32 5.31
N PHE A 80 -1.97 1.26 6.07
CA PHE A 80 -2.81 0.93 7.21
C PHE A 80 -1.96 0.84 8.48
N SER A 81 -2.54 1.19 9.63
CA SER A 81 -1.79 1.36 10.86
C SER A 81 -2.69 1.30 12.09
N GLY A 82 -2.14 0.86 13.21
CA GLY A 82 -2.84 0.90 14.49
C GLY A 82 -2.86 2.28 15.11
N ASN A 83 -1.90 3.14 14.80
CA ASN A 83 -1.75 4.42 15.51
C ASN A 83 -1.21 5.58 14.69
N LEU A 84 -0.82 5.39 13.44
CA LEU A 84 -0.28 6.48 12.63
C LEU A 84 -1.38 7.44 12.20
N VAL A 85 -1.16 8.72 12.42
CA VAL A 85 -1.99 9.79 11.88
C VAL A 85 -1.07 10.71 11.10
N LEU A 86 -1.35 10.89 9.81
CA LEU A 86 -0.59 11.81 8.97
C LEU A 86 -1.29 13.17 8.93
N GLU A 87 -0.49 14.23 8.95
CA GLU A 87 -1.03 15.55 8.68
C GLU A 87 -1.38 15.68 7.20
N ALA A 88 -2.31 16.59 6.90
CA ALA A 88 -2.82 16.76 5.54
C ALA A 88 -1.71 17.02 4.52
N GLY A 89 -0.71 17.84 4.89
CA GLY A 89 0.42 18.14 4.01
C GLY A 89 1.28 16.91 3.70
N GLU A 90 1.54 16.09 4.70
CA GLU A 90 2.31 14.86 4.51
C GLU A 90 1.52 13.85 3.66
N GLN A 91 0.24 13.70 3.95
CA GLN A 91 -0.65 12.82 3.20
C GLN A 91 -0.68 13.22 1.73
N ALA A 92 -0.85 14.50 1.45
CA ALA A 92 -0.86 15.01 0.08
C ALA A 92 0.49 14.81 -0.62
N GLY A 93 1.59 15.05 0.10
CA GLY A 93 2.94 14.84 -0.44
C GLY A 93 3.21 13.40 -0.82
N LEU A 94 2.67 12.45 -0.08
CA LEU A 94 2.77 11.03 -0.40
C LEU A 94 1.78 10.60 -1.49
N GLY A 95 0.81 11.45 -1.82
CA GLY A 95 -0.19 11.15 -2.84
C GLY A 95 -1.11 10.01 -2.46
N ILE A 96 -1.47 9.92 -1.18
CA ILE A 96 -2.35 8.86 -0.67
C ILE A 96 -3.60 9.44 -0.03
N GLY A 97 -4.63 8.60 0.07
CA GLY A 97 -5.80 8.90 0.88
C GLY A 97 -5.51 8.74 2.37
N PRO A 98 -6.54 8.80 3.21
CA PRO A 98 -6.36 8.63 4.65
C PRO A 98 -5.72 7.28 4.99
N VAL A 99 -4.87 7.28 6.03
CA VAL A 99 -4.34 6.05 6.59
C VAL A 99 -5.50 5.24 7.18
N LEU A 100 -5.61 3.96 6.81
CA LEU A 100 -6.66 3.11 7.34
C LEU A 100 -6.29 2.64 8.74
N ARG A 101 -7.25 2.67 9.65
CA ARG A 101 -7.03 2.30 11.04
C ARG A 101 -7.26 0.81 11.25
N LYS A 102 -6.30 0.13 11.90
CA LYS A 102 -6.49 -1.26 12.32
C LYS A 102 -7.47 -1.33 13.50
N PRO A 103 -8.32 -2.34 13.57
CA PRO A 103 -8.49 -3.43 12.61
C PRO A 103 -9.22 -2.94 11.36
N VAL A 104 -8.78 -3.39 10.18
CA VAL A 104 -9.33 -2.94 8.90
C VAL A 104 -10.17 -4.05 8.30
N SER A 105 -11.38 -3.72 7.85
CA SER A 105 -12.22 -4.68 7.15
C SER A 105 -11.75 -4.85 5.71
N MET A 106 -12.04 -6.01 5.11
CA MET A 106 -11.73 -6.24 3.71
C MET A 106 -12.47 -5.25 2.80
N ARG A 107 -13.70 -4.86 3.18
CA ARG A 107 -14.46 -3.84 2.45
C ARG A 107 -13.71 -2.51 2.41
N GLU A 108 -13.18 -2.06 3.55
CA GLU A 108 -12.42 -0.82 3.62
C GLU A 108 -11.14 -0.90 2.79
N LEU A 109 -10.42 -2.02 2.87
CA LEU A 109 -9.19 -2.21 2.09
C LEU A 109 -9.47 -2.15 0.59
N CYS A 110 -10.48 -2.87 0.13
CA CYS A 110 -10.82 -2.90 -1.29
C CYS A 110 -11.26 -1.54 -1.79
N ALA A 111 -12.09 -0.84 -1.02
CA ALA A 111 -12.54 0.51 -1.39
C ALA A 111 -11.36 1.47 -1.48
N ALA A 112 -10.43 1.41 -0.53
CA ALA A 112 -9.26 2.28 -0.53
C ALA A 112 -8.32 1.96 -1.71
N LEU A 113 -8.11 0.68 -2.01
CA LEU A 113 -7.28 0.27 -3.15
C LEU A 113 -7.88 0.75 -4.46
N HIS A 114 -9.18 0.56 -4.66
CA HIS A 114 -9.84 1.02 -5.89
C HIS A 114 -9.77 2.54 -6.02
N ALA A 115 -9.98 3.26 -4.92
CA ALA A 115 -9.88 4.72 -4.93
C ALA A 115 -8.47 5.20 -5.24
N ALA A 116 -7.46 4.58 -4.65
CA ALA A 116 -6.05 4.92 -4.89
C ALA A 116 -5.65 4.66 -6.34
N ILE A 117 -6.06 3.53 -6.89
CA ILE A 117 -5.78 3.17 -8.29
C ILE A 117 -6.46 4.16 -9.24
N ALA A 118 -7.72 4.50 -8.97
CA ALA A 118 -8.44 5.46 -9.80
C ALA A 118 -7.78 6.84 -9.76
N ALA A 119 -7.33 7.28 -8.58
CA ALA A 119 -6.66 8.56 -8.43
C ALA A 119 -5.32 8.59 -9.17
N ALA A 120 -4.57 7.49 -9.15
CA ALA A 120 -3.28 7.39 -9.84
C ALA A 120 -3.43 7.43 -11.36
N LYS A 121 -4.58 7.03 -11.88
CA LYS A 121 -4.84 7.04 -13.33
C LYS A 121 -5.34 8.39 -13.84
N ARG A 122 -5.65 9.33 -12.94
CA ARG A 122 -6.09 10.66 -13.38
C ARG A 122 -4.90 11.43 -13.93
N PRO A 123 -5.07 12.15 -15.05
CA PRO A 123 -4.00 13.04 -15.51
C PRO A 123 -3.78 14.14 -14.46
N PRO A 124 -2.53 14.64 -14.33
CA PRO A 124 -2.28 15.75 -13.42
C PRO A 124 -3.16 16.94 -13.80
N GLY A 125 -3.66 17.66 -12.79
CA GLY A 125 -4.48 18.84 -13.00
C GLY A 125 -3.73 19.96 -13.72
N PRO A 126 -4.48 20.90 -14.27
CA PRO A 126 -3.86 22.03 -14.95
C PRO A 126 -3.06 22.92 -14.01
#